data_89c3b18e70ad692a6061297699c67bb8
#
_entry.id   89c3b18e70ad692a6061297699c67bb8
#
_cell.length_a   1.000
_cell.length_b   1.000
_cell.length_c   1.000
_cell.angle_alpha   90.00
_cell.angle_beta   90.00
_cell.angle_gamma   90.00
#
_symmetry.space_group_name_H-M   'P 1'
#
loop_
_entity.id
_entity.type
_entity.pdbx_description
1 polymer ?
#
loop_
_entity_poly.entity_id
_entity_poly.type
_entity_poly.pdbx_seq_one_letter_code
_entity_poly.pdbx_strand_id
1 'polypeptide(L)'
;WLFVLMTFVVSATPGPNMLLVLSISARHGLRAAMATMLGCMTSLLAMMSLSAAGLGALLQMFPTVFDALRLAGAAYLFYLGIKCWRAPVQDAVEERKPGMQNLVGTGPLYRQGMLVAASNPKAILFAVAFFPQFINPQAAQATQFGILLLSFAVIEVAWYFVYAVSGNRLAGYLARASVLKIFNRLTGGAFIGFAAMMAMVRE
;
A
#
# COMPACT_ATOMS: atom_id res chain seq x y z
N TRP A 1 4.42 14.42 19.40
CA TRP A 1 5.57 14.45 18.48
C TRP A 1 6.05 13.06 18.11
N LEU A 2 6.14 12.10 19.07
CA LEU A 2 6.63 10.74 18.80
C LEU A 2 5.79 10.04 17.72
N PHE A 3 4.46 10.14 17.76
CA PHE A 3 3.59 9.59 16.73
C PHE A 3 3.91 10.13 15.33
N VAL A 4 4.07 11.45 15.20
CA VAL A 4 4.39 12.11 13.91
C VAL A 4 5.73 11.62 13.37
N LEU A 5 6.77 11.59 14.20
CA LEU A 5 8.10 11.13 13.81
C LEU A 5 8.09 9.66 13.37
N MET A 6 7.48 8.79 14.18
CA MET A 6 7.42 7.35 13.87
C MET A 6 6.58 7.09 12.62
N THR A 7 5.43 7.76 12.48
CA THR A 7 4.59 7.67 11.28
C THR A 7 5.37 8.13 10.05
N PHE A 8 6.11 9.25 10.14
CA PHE A 8 6.92 9.75 9.04
C PHE A 8 7.96 8.74 8.58
N VAL A 9 8.72 8.15 9.51
CA VAL A 9 9.77 7.15 9.21
C VAL A 9 9.16 5.87 8.65
N VAL A 10 8.06 5.39 9.25
CA VAL A 10 7.36 4.19 8.78
C VAL A 10 6.81 4.42 7.38
N SER A 11 6.14 5.55 7.11
CA SER A 11 5.58 5.87 5.79
C SER A 11 6.67 6.06 4.73
N ALA A 12 7.83 6.63 5.09
CA ALA A 12 8.98 6.76 4.20
C ALA A 12 9.51 5.41 3.70
N THR A 13 9.43 4.38 4.55
CA THR A 13 9.96 3.06 4.23
C THR A 13 9.13 2.41 3.12
N PRO A 14 9.75 1.97 2.00
CA PRO A 14 9.02 1.36 0.91
C PRO A 14 8.32 0.08 1.35
N GLY A 15 7.02 0.03 1.15
CA GLY A 15 6.16 -1.11 1.41
C GLY A 15 5.24 -1.38 0.22
N PRO A 16 4.36 -2.41 0.29
CA PRO A 16 3.48 -2.78 -0.82
C PRO A 16 2.69 -1.59 -1.39
N ASN A 17 2.14 -0.71 -0.56
CA ASN A 17 1.37 0.46 -0.99
C ASN A 17 2.22 1.42 -1.83
N MET A 18 3.41 1.79 -1.30
CA MET A 18 4.31 2.74 -1.94
C MET A 18 4.84 2.20 -3.27
N LEU A 19 5.21 0.91 -3.30
CA LEU A 19 5.66 0.24 -4.52
C LEU A 19 4.55 0.14 -5.56
N LEU A 20 3.31 -0.12 -5.13
CA LEU A 20 2.16 -0.13 -6.03
C LEU A 20 1.95 1.25 -6.65
N VAL A 21 1.87 2.31 -5.84
CA VAL A 21 1.69 3.69 -6.30
C VAL A 21 2.79 4.11 -7.27
N LEU A 22 4.07 3.82 -6.94
CA LEU A 22 5.22 4.06 -7.80
C LEU A 22 5.06 3.33 -9.14
N SER A 23 4.73 2.03 -9.09
CA SER A 23 4.59 1.18 -10.28
C SER A 23 3.44 1.66 -11.20
N ILE A 24 2.28 1.98 -10.62
CA ILE A 24 1.12 2.48 -11.37
C ILE A 24 1.45 3.85 -11.98
N SER A 25 2.07 4.74 -11.21
CA SER A 25 2.49 6.06 -11.72
C SER A 25 3.48 5.93 -12.88
N ALA A 26 4.46 5.02 -12.75
CA ALA A 26 5.45 4.79 -13.79
C ALA A 26 4.87 4.21 -15.08
N ARG A 27 3.78 3.43 -14.99
CA ARG A 27 3.15 2.75 -16.14
C ARG A 27 2.01 3.56 -16.75
N HIS A 28 1.16 4.14 -15.92
CA HIS A 28 -0.12 4.74 -16.31
C HIS A 28 -0.22 6.23 -15.97
N GLY A 29 0.85 6.80 -15.39
CA GLY A 29 0.96 8.22 -15.06
C GLY A 29 0.31 8.59 -13.71
N LEU A 30 0.46 9.87 -13.35
CA LEU A 30 0.03 10.41 -12.05
C LEU A 30 -1.47 10.29 -11.80
N ARG A 31 -2.30 10.48 -12.85
CA ARG A 31 -3.76 10.42 -12.73
C ARG A 31 -4.23 9.01 -12.30
N ALA A 32 -3.63 7.98 -12.86
CA ALA A 32 -3.89 6.58 -12.49
C ALA A 32 -3.41 6.28 -11.05
N ALA A 33 -2.23 6.80 -10.70
CA ALA A 33 -1.70 6.68 -9.34
C ALA A 33 -2.61 7.31 -8.29
N MET A 34 -3.25 8.45 -8.57
CA MET A 34 -4.21 9.07 -7.64
C MET A 34 -5.39 8.17 -7.30
N ALA A 35 -5.95 7.44 -8.28
CA ALA A 35 -7.02 6.48 -8.01
C ALA A 35 -6.53 5.35 -7.07
N THR A 36 -5.31 4.86 -7.29
CA THR A 36 -4.68 3.86 -6.43
C THR A 36 -4.41 4.40 -5.02
N MET A 37 -3.90 5.63 -4.91
CA MET A 37 -3.67 6.31 -3.63
C MET A 37 -4.97 6.45 -2.83
N LEU A 38 -6.06 6.88 -3.47
CA LEU A 38 -7.37 6.97 -2.84
C LEU A 38 -7.84 5.61 -2.32
N GLY A 39 -7.66 4.53 -3.10
CA GLY A 39 -7.96 3.18 -2.65
C GLY A 39 -7.14 2.75 -1.43
N CYS A 40 -5.83 2.98 -1.47
CA CYS A 40 -4.95 2.71 -0.33
C CYS A 40 -5.38 3.50 0.92
N MET A 41 -5.63 4.81 0.78
CA MET A 41 -6.06 5.67 1.88
C MET A 41 -7.38 5.22 2.49
N THR A 42 -8.35 4.83 1.67
CA THR A 42 -9.64 4.31 2.17
C THR A 42 -9.44 3.11 3.08
N SER A 43 -8.65 2.12 2.68
CA SER A 43 -8.35 0.95 3.52
C SER A 43 -7.56 1.33 4.78
N LEU A 44 -6.55 2.17 4.67
CA LEU A 44 -5.74 2.59 5.81
C LEU A 44 -6.60 3.32 6.85
N LEU A 45 -7.40 4.30 6.41
CA LEU A 45 -8.28 5.05 7.32
C LEU A 45 -9.34 4.14 7.95
N ALA A 46 -9.93 3.21 7.18
CA ALA A 46 -10.86 2.23 7.72
C ALA A 46 -10.19 1.35 8.78
N MET A 47 -9.00 0.82 8.51
CA MET A 47 -8.25 -0.01 9.48
C MET A 47 -7.91 0.75 10.75
N MET A 48 -7.48 2.03 10.66
CA MET A 48 -7.20 2.87 11.82
C MET A 48 -8.47 3.15 12.63
N SER A 49 -9.59 3.41 11.93
CA SER A 49 -10.89 3.65 12.57
C SER A 49 -11.39 2.42 13.31
N LEU A 50 -11.29 1.24 12.69
CA LEU A 50 -11.65 -0.04 13.29
C LEU A 50 -10.75 -0.37 14.49
N SER A 51 -9.46 -0.08 14.38
CA SER A 51 -8.51 -0.27 15.47
C SER A 51 -8.85 0.61 16.69
N ALA A 52 -9.16 1.88 16.46
CA ALA A 52 -9.58 2.79 17.53
C ALA A 52 -10.91 2.39 18.18
N ALA A 53 -11.81 1.77 17.41
CA ALA A 53 -13.07 1.22 17.94
C ALA A 53 -12.87 -0.10 18.76
N GLY A 54 -11.62 -0.52 18.98
CA GLY A 54 -11.29 -1.71 19.77
C GLY A 54 -11.30 -3.02 18.97
N LEU A 55 -11.52 -2.98 17.67
CA LEU A 55 -11.54 -4.18 16.84
C LEU A 55 -10.16 -4.87 16.80
N GLY A 56 -9.08 -4.11 16.97
CA GLY A 56 -7.72 -4.64 17.09
C GLY A 56 -7.57 -5.58 18.30
N ALA A 57 -8.14 -5.20 19.45
CA ALA A 57 -8.18 -6.06 20.64
C ALA A 57 -9.08 -7.29 20.42
N LEU A 58 -10.22 -7.11 19.73
CA LEU A 58 -11.12 -8.22 19.41
C LEU A 58 -10.46 -9.24 18.47
N LEU A 59 -9.71 -8.81 17.48
CA LEU A 59 -8.98 -9.71 16.57
C LEU A 59 -7.87 -10.49 17.30
N GLN A 60 -7.26 -9.91 18.34
CA GLN A 60 -6.32 -10.63 19.20
C GLN A 60 -7.02 -11.72 20.05
N MET A 61 -8.31 -11.55 20.36
CA MET A 61 -9.11 -12.57 21.04
C MET A 61 -9.54 -13.73 20.12
N PHE A 62 -9.45 -13.53 18.79
CA PHE A 62 -9.79 -14.55 17.79
C PHE A 62 -8.61 -14.80 16.84
N PRO A 63 -7.54 -15.46 17.32
CA PRO A 63 -6.31 -15.67 16.53
C PRO A 63 -6.56 -16.35 15.19
N THR A 64 -7.48 -17.31 15.13
CA THR A 64 -7.82 -18.04 13.90
C THR A 64 -8.38 -17.11 12.80
N VAL A 65 -9.20 -16.12 13.18
CA VAL A 65 -9.75 -15.14 12.22
C VAL A 65 -8.64 -14.21 11.72
N PHE A 66 -7.79 -13.77 12.64
CA PHE A 66 -6.64 -12.94 12.28
C PHE A 66 -5.69 -13.68 11.33
N ASP A 67 -5.38 -14.95 11.63
CA ASP A 67 -4.53 -15.79 10.77
C ASP A 67 -5.13 -16.03 9.39
N ALA A 68 -6.44 -16.29 9.31
CA ALA A 68 -7.12 -16.46 8.03
C ALA A 68 -7.04 -15.19 7.17
N LEU A 69 -7.27 -14.01 7.75
CA LEU A 69 -7.15 -12.72 7.06
C LEU A 69 -5.71 -12.45 6.62
N ARG A 70 -4.74 -12.77 7.49
CA ARG A 70 -3.32 -12.64 7.21
C ARG A 70 -2.90 -13.51 6.02
N LEU A 71 -3.28 -14.78 6.01
CA LEU A 71 -2.96 -15.71 4.92
C LEU A 71 -3.64 -15.31 3.60
N ALA A 72 -4.90 -14.83 3.64
CA ALA A 72 -5.58 -14.30 2.47
C ALA A 72 -4.84 -13.08 1.89
N GLY A 73 -4.38 -12.17 2.75
CA GLY A 73 -3.58 -11.02 2.36
C GLY A 73 -2.23 -11.43 1.75
N ALA A 74 -1.53 -12.38 2.37
CA ALA A 74 -0.29 -12.93 1.85
C ALA A 74 -0.47 -13.58 0.47
N ALA A 75 -1.53 -14.38 0.29
CA ALA A 75 -1.88 -14.99 -0.99
C ALA A 75 -2.15 -13.94 -2.08
N TYR A 76 -2.85 -12.85 -1.73
CA TYR A 76 -3.10 -11.75 -2.67
C TYR A 76 -1.81 -11.01 -3.07
N LEU A 77 -0.92 -10.70 -2.13
CA LEU A 77 0.37 -10.09 -2.43
C LEU A 77 1.25 -11.01 -3.27
N PHE A 78 1.25 -12.31 -2.98
CA PHE A 78 1.95 -13.31 -3.79
C PHE A 78 1.43 -13.36 -5.22
N TYR A 79 0.11 -13.39 -5.40
CA TYR A 79 -0.53 -13.32 -6.72
C TYR A 79 -0.09 -12.07 -7.51
N LEU A 80 -0.14 -10.89 -6.88
CA LEU A 80 0.32 -9.64 -7.51
C LEU A 80 1.82 -9.69 -7.85
N GLY A 81 2.61 -10.27 -6.97
CA GLY A 81 4.04 -10.44 -7.17
C GLY A 81 4.34 -11.27 -8.43
N ILE A 82 3.70 -12.43 -8.56
CA ILE A 82 3.83 -13.29 -9.75
C ILE A 82 3.32 -12.58 -11.01
N LYS A 83 2.17 -11.91 -10.93
CA LYS A 83 1.61 -11.14 -12.06
C LYS A 83 2.56 -10.04 -12.53
N CYS A 84 3.17 -9.32 -11.60
CA CYS A 84 4.14 -8.27 -11.92
C CYS A 84 5.44 -8.87 -12.50
N TRP A 85 5.95 -9.96 -11.91
CA TRP A 85 7.16 -10.63 -12.36
C TRP A 85 7.05 -11.18 -13.79
N ARG A 86 5.89 -11.72 -14.14
CA ARG A 86 5.58 -12.32 -15.46
C ARG A 86 4.99 -11.33 -16.46
N ALA A 87 4.84 -10.06 -16.10
CA ALA A 87 4.24 -9.07 -16.99
C ALA A 87 5.03 -8.98 -18.32
N PRO A 88 4.35 -9.12 -19.47
CA PRO A 88 4.99 -9.07 -20.77
C PRO A 88 5.57 -7.65 -21.00
N VAL A 89 6.79 -7.63 -21.52
CA VAL A 89 7.53 -6.37 -21.69
C VAL A 89 7.21 -5.71 -23.03
N GLN A 90 6.92 -6.51 -24.06
CA GLN A 90 6.65 -6.02 -25.42
C GLN A 90 5.33 -5.24 -25.48
N ASP A 91 4.24 -5.80 -24.94
CA ASP A 91 2.94 -5.14 -24.92
C ASP A 91 2.96 -3.81 -24.12
N ALA A 92 3.69 -3.81 -23.00
CA ALA A 92 3.81 -2.63 -22.15
C ALA A 92 4.67 -1.51 -22.77
N VAL A 93 5.55 -1.79 -23.70
CA VAL A 93 6.33 -0.79 -24.45
C VAL A 93 5.49 -0.21 -25.59
N GLU A 94 4.66 -1.05 -26.24
CA GLU A 94 3.73 -0.59 -27.29
C GLU A 94 2.59 0.27 -26.75
N GLU A 95 2.01 -0.10 -25.60
CA GLU A 95 0.97 0.68 -24.93
C GLU A 95 1.44 2.10 -24.50
N ARG A 96 2.75 2.33 -24.43
CA ARG A 96 3.34 3.62 -24.06
C ARG A 96 3.56 4.58 -25.25
N LYS A 97 3.29 4.16 -26.48
CA LYS A 97 3.36 5.07 -27.62
C LYS A 97 2.35 6.21 -27.45
N PRO A 98 2.73 7.45 -27.73
CA PRO A 98 1.80 8.58 -27.66
C PRO A 98 0.57 8.31 -28.57
N GLY A 99 -0.61 8.30 -27.96
CA GLY A 99 -1.89 8.03 -28.65
C GLY A 99 -2.52 6.67 -28.33
N MET A 100 -1.83 5.71 -27.72
CA MET A 100 -2.36 4.40 -27.33
C MET A 100 -2.37 4.19 -25.81
N GLN A 101 -2.68 5.21 -25.03
CA GLN A 101 -2.94 5.03 -23.61
C GLN A 101 -4.30 4.35 -23.46
N ASN A 102 -4.29 3.03 -23.35
CA ASN A 102 -5.45 2.31 -22.82
C ASN A 102 -5.73 2.87 -21.41
N LEU A 103 -6.79 3.65 -21.31
CA LEU A 103 -7.25 4.23 -20.05
C LEU A 103 -7.68 3.08 -19.14
N VAL A 104 -6.75 2.60 -18.31
CA VAL A 104 -7.10 1.69 -17.23
C VAL A 104 -8.13 2.43 -16.38
N GLY A 105 -9.34 1.87 -16.27
CA GLY A 105 -10.42 2.48 -15.52
C GLY A 105 -9.99 2.79 -14.08
N THR A 106 -10.42 3.92 -13.55
CA THR A 106 -10.08 4.34 -12.18
C THR A 106 -10.60 3.36 -11.12
N GLY A 107 -11.74 2.71 -11.37
CA GLY A 107 -12.35 1.73 -10.45
C GLY A 107 -11.46 0.51 -10.15
N PRO A 108 -10.94 -0.20 -11.15
CA PRO A 108 -10.00 -1.29 -10.94
C PRO A 108 -8.74 -0.87 -10.18
N LEU A 109 -8.18 0.31 -10.46
CA LEU A 109 -6.99 0.82 -9.78
C LEU A 109 -7.28 1.18 -8.32
N TYR A 110 -8.42 1.77 -8.04
CA TYR A 110 -8.90 2.04 -6.68
C TYR A 110 -9.05 0.74 -5.89
N ARG A 111 -9.74 -0.27 -6.45
CA ARG A 111 -9.88 -1.59 -5.80
C ARG A 111 -8.53 -2.26 -5.54
N GLN A 112 -7.61 -2.18 -6.51
CA GLN A 112 -6.27 -2.72 -6.32
C GLN A 112 -5.55 -2.03 -5.17
N GLY A 113 -5.63 -0.69 -5.08
CA GLY A 113 -5.09 0.08 -3.96
C GLY A 113 -5.67 -0.37 -2.63
N MET A 114 -7.01 -0.50 -2.54
CA MET A 114 -7.69 -0.98 -1.34
C MET A 114 -7.19 -2.36 -0.90
N LEU A 115 -7.15 -3.32 -1.82
CA LEU A 115 -6.78 -4.70 -1.50
C LEU A 115 -5.31 -4.81 -1.10
N VAL A 116 -4.42 -4.10 -1.78
CA VAL A 116 -2.99 -4.08 -1.39
C VAL A 116 -2.80 -3.45 -0.02
N ALA A 117 -3.48 -2.35 0.27
CA ALA A 117 -3.38 -1.71 1.59
C ALA A 117 -3.95 -2.59 2.70
N ALA A 118 -5.11 -3.22 2.48
CA ALA A 118 -5.69 -4.17 3.43
C ALA A 118 -4.83 -5.41 3.68
N SER A 119 -4.00 -5.79 2.69
CA SER A 119 -3.07 -6.93 2.76
C SER A 119 -1.65 -6.52 3.18
N ASN A 120 -1.41 -5.24 3.45
CA ASN A 120 -0.07 -4.75 3.75
C ASN A 120 0.31 -5.07 5.21
N PRO A 121 1.30 -5.94 5.46
CA PRO A 121 1.68 -6.33 6.82
C PRO A 121 2.11 -5.13 7.67
N LYS A 122 2.81 -4.17 7.05
CA LYS A 122 3.21 -2.94 7.73
C LYS A 122 2.01 -2.11 8.20
N ALA A 123 0.98 -2.00 7.36
CA ALA A 123 -0.24 -1.26 7.68
C ALA A 123 -1.07 -1.97 8.76
N ILE A 124 -1.17 -3.29 8.69
CA ILE A 124 -1.87 -4.11 9.69
C ILE A 124 -1.20 -3.95 11.05
N LEU A 125 0.13 -4.15 11.12
CA LEU A 125 0.89 -3.99 12.37
C LEU A 125 0.80 -2.56 12.92
N PHE A 126 0.85 -1.57 12.05
CA PHE A 126 0.70 -0.17 12.45
C PHE A 126 -0.69 0.07 13.05
N ALA A 127 -1.75 -0.40 12.39
CA ALA A 127 -3.11 -0.22 12.87
C ALA A 127 -3.40 -0.97 14.18
N VAL A 128 -2.98 -2.23 14.28
CA VAL A 128 -3.37 -3.10 15.41
C VAL A 128 -2.47 -2.90 16.62
N ALA A 129 -1.17 -2.74 16.43
CA ALA A 129 -0.20 -2.71 17.52
C ALA A 129 0.29 -1.29 17.86
N PHE A 130 0.50 -0.43 16.87
CA PHE A 130 1.15 0.85 17.10
C PHE A 130 0.14 1.98 17.35
N PHE A 131 -0.87 2.13 16.51
CA PHE A 131 -1.83 3.23 16.57
C PHE A 131 -2.58 3.35 17.91
N PRO A 132 -3.08 2.25 18.52
CA PRO A 132 -3.80 2.32 19.81
C PRO A 132 -2.94 2.83 20.97
N GLN A 133 -1.61 2.68 20.92
CA GLN A 133 -0.71 3.09 22.00
C GLN A 133 -0.69 4.61 22.22
N PHE A 134 -1.16 5.38 21.24
CA PHE A 134 -1.21 6.84 21.30
C PHE A 134 -2.57 7.39 21.75
N ILE A 135 -3.54 6.52 22.02
CA ILE A 135 -4.86 6.89 22.49
C ILE A 135 -4.89 6.76 24.02
N ASN A 136 -5.06 7.86 24.72
CA ASN A 136 -5.25 7.86 26.17
C ASN A 136 -6.73 7.55 26.48
N PRO A 137 -7.04 6.41 27.14
CA PRO A 137 -8.42 6.03 27.46
C PRO A 137 -9.14 7.01 28.41
N GLN A 138 -8.37 7.77 29.20
CA GLN A 138 -8.90 8.68 30.23
C GLN A 138 -9.21 10.08 29.70
N ALA A 139 -8.87 10.39 28.44
CA ALA A 139 -9.14 11.69 27.82
C ALA A 139 -10.13 11.56 26.66
N ALA A 140 -10.62 12.68 26.12
CA ALA A 140 -11.57 12.72 25.02
C ALA A 140 -11.04 11.96 23.79
N GLN A 141 -11.44 10.71 23.62
CA GLN A 141 -10.92 9.79 22.62
C GLN A 141 -11.17 10.27 21.19
N ALA A 142 -12.36 10.83 20.91
CA ALA A 142 -12.73 11.29 19.58
C ALA A 142 -11.80 12.40 19.05
N THR A 143 -11.42 13.35 19.90
CA THR A 143 -10.50 14.44 19.53
C THR A 143 -9.09 13.90 19.27
N GLN A 144 -8.59 13.02 20.14
CA GLN A 144 -7.28 12.38 19.96
C GLN A 144 -7.23 11.58 18.67
N PHE A 145 -8.26 10.76 18.45
CA PHE A 145 -8.40 9.95 17.24
C PHE A 145 -8.39 10.83 15.98
N GLY A 146 -9.16 11.90 15.96
CA GLY A 146 -9.20 12.84 14.83
C GLY A 146 -7.83 13.45 14.53
N ILE A 147 -7.10 13.89 15.55
CA ILE A 147 -5.75 14.46 15.41
C ILE A 147 -4.76 13.40 14.88
N LEU A 148 -4.77 12.21 15.45
CA LEU A 148 -3.87 11.13 15.05
C LEU A 148 -4.17 10.68 13.60
N LEU A 149 -5.44 10.51 13.26
CA LEU A 149 -5.89 10.10 11.94
C LEU A 149 -5.54 11.14 10.86
N LEU A 150 -5.76 12.42 11.16
CA LEU A 150 -5.43 13.52 10.25
C LEU A 150 -3.91 13.62 10.06
N SER A 151 -3.14 13.54 11.15
CA SER A 151 -1.67 13.57 11.09
C SER A 151 -1.13 12.41 10.24
N PHE A 152 -1.68 11.19 10.46
CA PHE A 152 -1.36 10.02 9.65
C PHE A 152 -1.69 10.25 8.18
N ALA A 153 -2.91 10.72 7.88
CA ALA A 153 -3.36 10.94 6.50
C ALA A 153 -2.48 11.94 5.76
N VAL A 154 -2.12 13.05 6.39
CA VAL A 154 -1.26 14.07 5.79
C VAL A 154 0.13 13.51 5.47
N ILE A 155 0.74 12.78 6.41
CA ILE A 155 2.07 12.20 6.22
C ILE A 155 2.04 11.12 5.12
N GLU A 156 1.06 10.22 5.15
CA GLU A 156 0.94 9.11 4.20
C GLU A 156 0.69 9.63 2.78
N VAL A 157 -0.22 10.61 2.64
CA VAL A 157 -0.49 11.25 1.33
C VAL A 157 0.74 11.97 0.80
N ALA A 158 1.49 12.69 1.65
CA ALA A 158 2.73 13.33 1.24
C ALA A 158 3.73 12.32 0.67
N TRP A 159 3.93 11.19 1.35
CA TRP A 159 4.80 10.12 0.85
C TRP A 159 4.24 9.45 -0.42
N TYR A 160 2.94 9.25 -0.53
CA TYR A 160 2.35 8.76 -1.78
C TYR A 160 2.67 9.69 -2.95
N PHE A 161 2.59 11.00 -2.76
CA PHE A 161 2.97 11.96 -3.81
C PHE A 161 4.46 11.87 -4.17
N VAL A 162 5.35 11.72 -3.19
CA VAL A 162 6.80 11.50 -3.45
C VAL A 162 6.99 10.26 -4.31
N TYR A 163 6.37 9.13 -3.97
CA TYR A 163 6.47 7.89 -4.73
C TYR A 163 5.81 8.00 -6.12
N ALA A 164 4.65 8.66 -6.22
CA ALA A 164 3.98 8.86 -7.49
C ALA A 164 4.79 9.74 -8.45
N VAL A 165 5.34 10.85 -7.98
CA VAL A 165 6.19 11.73 -8.79
C VAL A 165 7.48 11.01 -9.20
N SER A 166 8.09 10.25 -8.29
CA SER A 166 9.27 9.44 -8.58
C SER A 166 8.96 8.39 -9.66
N GLY A 167 7.82 7.69 -9.55
CA GLY A 167 7.37 6.74 -10.56
C GLY A 167 7.15 7.39 -11.92
N ASN A 168 6.51 8.55 -11.94
CA ASN A 168 6.27 9.29 -13.18
C ASN A 168 7.58 9.73 -13.87
N ARG A 169 8.59 10.16 -13.09
CA ARG A 169 9.91 10.48 -13.61
C ARG A 169 10.65 9.25 -14.17
N LEU A 170 10.44 8.09 -13.58
CA LEU A 170 11.00 6.82 -14.06
C LEU A 170 10.34 6.34 -15.37
N ALA A 171 9.17 6.87 -15.74
CA ALA A 171 8.41 6.43 -16.91
C ALA A 171 9.24 6.46 -18.21
N GLY A 172 10.07 7.51 -18.41
CA GLY A 172 10.96 7.62 -19.57
C GLY A 172 12.02 6.52 -19.63
N TYR A 173 12.57 6.12 -18.49
CA TYR A 173 13.56 5.01 -18.42
C TYR A 173 12.91 3.65 -18.63
N LEU A 174 11.68 3.49 -18.17
CA LEU A 174 10.90 2.24 -18.32
C LEU A 174 10.38 2.02 -19.77
N ALA A 175 10.57 2.98 -20.66
CA ALA A 175 10.36 2.78 -22.10
C ALA A 175 11.36 1.78 -22.72
N ARG A 176 12.49 1.53 -22.02
CA ARG A 176 13.47 0.53 -22.45
C ARG A 176 13.05 -0.86 -21.93
N ALA A 177 12.90 -1.82 -22.82
CA ALA A 177 12.44 -3.18 -22.49
C ALA A 177 13.26 -3.86 -21.37
N SER A 178 14.59 -3.71 -21.38
CA SER A 178 15.48 -4.27 -20.36
C SER A 178 15.25 -3.64 -18.98
N VAL A 179 15.08 -2.31 -18.91
CA VAL A 179 14.82 -1.58 -17.66
C VAL A 179 13.46 -1.95 -17.11
N LEU A 180 12.43 -2.02 -17.97
CA LEU A 180 11.09 -2.44 -17.58
C LEU A 180 11.07 -3.87 -17.01
N LYS A 181 11.82 -4.80 -17.63
CA LYS A 181 11.94 -6.17 -17.14
C LYS A 181 12.55 -6.24 -15.75
N ILE A 182 13.62 -5.48 -15.50
CA ILE A 182 14.27 -5.39 -14.19
C ILE A 182 13.30 -4.79 -13.17
N PHE A 183 12.65 -3.67 -13.51
CA PHE A 183 11.67 -3.02 -12.65
C PHE A 183 10.52 -3.95 -12.26
N ASN A 184 9.95 -4.69 -13.24
CA ASN A 184 8.88 -5.65 -12.99
C ASN A 184 9.34 -6.78 -12.06
N ARG A 185 10.57 -7.28 -12.23
CA ARG A 185 11.14 -8.32 -11.37
C ARG A 185 11.41 -7.82 -9.96
N LEU A 186 11.95 -6.61 -9.80
CA LEU A 186 12.19 -6.02 -8.49
C LEU A 186 10.88 -5.78 -7.74
N THR A 187 9.90 -5.19 -8.41
CA THR A 187 8.57 -4.92 -7.82
C THR A 187 7.84 -6.22 -7.47
N GLY A 188 7.85 -7.19 -8.40
CA GLY A 188 7.25 -8.50 -8.18
C GLY A 188 7.94 -9.28 -7.06
N GLY A 189 9.28 -9.25 -7.02
CA GLY A 189 10.08 -9.86 -5.95
C GLY A 189 9.81 -9.23 -4.59
N ALA A 190 9.65 -7.90 -4.53
CA ALA A 190 9.29 -7.21 -3.30
C ALA A 190 7.90 -7.65 -2.79
N PHE A 191 6.88 -7.75 -3.66
CA PHE A 191 5.56 -8.25 -3.26
C PHE A 191 5.62 -9.70 -2.77
N ILE A 192 6.38 -10.58 -3.43
CA ILE A 192 6.59 -11.98 -3.00
C ILE A 192 7.31 -11.99 -1.64
N GLY A 193 8.32 -11.17 -1.45
CA GLY A 193 9.03 -11.04 -0.17
C GLY A 193 8.12 -10.61 0.97
N PHE A 194 7.26 -9.61 0.76
CA PHE A 194 6.26 -9.20 1.74
C PHE A 194 5.22 -10.30 2.02
N ALA A 195 4.79 -11.03 1.00
CA ALA A 195 3.89 -12.17 1.16
C ALA A 195 4.51 -13.28 2.00
N ALA A 196 5.76 -13.63 1.73
CA ALA A 196 6.50 -14.64 2.50
C ALA A 196 6.70 -14.19 3.94
N MET A 197 7.12 -12.94 4.18
CA MET A 197 7.27 -12.39 5.53
C MET A 197 5.94 -12.45 6.30
N MET A 198 4.82 -12.08 5.66
CA MET A 198 3.50 -12.11 6.26
C MET A 198 3.03 -13.52 6.59
N ALA A 199 3.40 -14.52 5.78
CA ALA A 199 3.06 -15.92 6.02
C ALA A 199 3.93 -16.58 7.10
N MET A 200 5.17 -16.11 7.30
CA MET A 200 6.14 -16.66 8.25
C MET A 200 5.98 -16.15 9.68
N VAL A 201 5.34 -14.98 9.87
CA VAL A 201 5.08 -14.46 11.22
C VAL A 201 4.11 -15.43 11.91
N ARG A 202 4.60 -16.19 12.89
CA ARG A 202 3.83 -16.98 13.82
C ARG A 202 3.88 -16.25 15.18
N GLU A 203 2.74 -16.01 15.77
CA GLU A 203 2.65 -15.61 17.19
C GLU A 203 2.88 -16.81 18.10
#